data_7c5c219e7e1f8f84923a14a8ca9cda29
#
_entry.id   7c5c219e7e1f8f84923a14a8ca9cda29
#
_cell.length_a   1.000
_cell.length_b   1.000
_cell.length_c   1.000
_cell.angle_alpha   90.00
_cell.angle_beta   90.00
_cell.angle_gamma   90.00
#
_symmetry.space_group_name_H-M   'P 1'
#
loop_
_entity.id
_entity.type
_entity.pdbx_description
1 polymer ?
#
loop_
_entity_poly.entity_id
_entity_poly.type
_entity_poly.pdbx_seq_one_letter_code
_entity_poly.pdbx_strand_id
1 'polypeptide(L)'
;MTEVEKLSLLRVMVGQPATDENWTDNVLISYLKIAGDKIIKRAYPYDDTVDEVPRRYGVLQCEIALYLLNKRGAEGQTAHSENGVNRTYENADVPESLLKEVITHVEVL
;
A
#
# COMPACT_ATOMS: atom_id res chain seq x y z
N MET A 1 6.81 13.71 -3.22
CA MET A 1 6.31 13.89 -1.84
C MET A 1 7.33 13.35 -0.87
N THR A 2 7.54 14.07 0.22
CA THR A 2 8.40 13.59 1.28
C THR A 2 7.64 12.56 2.12
N GLU A 3 8.37 11.87 2.99
CA GLU A 3 7.74 10.91 3.88
C GLU A 3 6.74 11.58 4.81
N VAL A 4 7.05 12.78 5.25
CA VAL A 4 6.16 13.54 6.12
C VAL A 4 4.88 13.89 5.39
N GLU A 5 5.01 14.29 4.14
CA GLU A 5 3.84 14.64 3.33
C GLU A 5 2.96 13.43 3.07
N LYS A 6 3.58 12.28 2.82
CA LYS A 6 2.81 11.05 2.61
C LYS A 6 2.05 10.66 3.86
N LEU A 7 2.70 10.77 5.00
CA LEU A 7 2.05 10.44 6.27
C LEU A 7 0.88 11.38 6.54
N SER A 8 1.08 12.67 6.28
CA SER A 8 0.01 13.65 6.48
C SER A 8 -1.18 13.37 5.58
N LEU A 9 -0.92 13.06 4.31
CA LEU A 9 -1.99 12.75 3.38
C LEU A 9 -2.73 11.50 3.80
N LEU A 10 -2.00 10.47 4.16
CA LEU A 10 -2.63 9.22 4.56
C LEU A 10 -3.48 9.41 5.80
N ARG A 11 -3.00 10.24 6.75
CA ARG A 11 -3.76 10.53 7.96
C ARG A 11 -5.12 11.13 7.62
N VAL A 12 -5.15 12.04 6.68
CA VAL A 12 -6.39 12.65 6.24
C VAL A 12 -7.29 11.61 5.57
N MET A 13 -6.70 10.78 4.73
CA MET A 13 -7.46 9.76 4.00
C MET A 13 -8.09 8.74 4.93
N VAL A 14 -7.34 8.38 5.98
CA VAL A 14 -7.81 7.40 6.94
C VAL A 14 -8.94 7.96 7.79
N GLY A 15 -8.85 9.23 8.16
CA GLY A 15 -9.89 9.87 8.93
C GLY A 15 -9.96 9.43 10.40
N GLN A 16 -8.90 8.81 10.90
CA GLN A 16 -8.85 8.34 12.28
C GLN A 16 -7.75 9.05 13.04
N PRO A 17 -7.93 9.30 14.33
CA PRO A 17 -6.94 10.03 15.12
C PRO A 17 -5.72 9.17 15.42
N ALA A 18 -4.58 9.84 15.57
CA ALA A 18 -3.33 9.15 15.88
C ALA A 18 -3.34 8.56 17.30
N THR A 19 -4.28 8.97 18.13
CA THR A 19 -4.39 8.43 19.47
C THR A 19 -5.02 7.05 19.52
N ASP A 20 -5.64 6.63 18.43
CA ASP A 20 -6.20 5.29 18.34
C ASP A 20 -5.05 4.32 18.04
N GLU A 21 -4.90 3.30 18.86
CA GLU A 21 -3.75 2.41 18.74
C GLU A 21 -3.71 1.65 17.40
N ASN A 22 -4.84 1.54 16.74
CA ASN A 22 -4.87 0.88 15.43
C ASN A 22 -4.50 1.82 14.30
N TRP A 23 -4.36 3.11 14.58
CA TRP A 23 -4.13 4.12 13.55
C TRP A 23 -3.01 5.07 13.92
N THR A 24 -2.03 4.58 14.70
CA THR A 24 -0.90 5.43 15.11
C THR A 24 -0.03 5.73 13.89
N ASP A 25 0.84 6.72 14.05
CA ASP A 25 1.78 7.07 12.99
C ASP A 25 2.64 5.87 12.60
N ASN A 26 3.05 5.07 13.58
CA ASN A 26 3.88 3.90 13.28
C ASN A 26 3.13 2.90 12.40
N VAL A 27 1.84 2.71 12.65
CA VAL A 27 1.04 1.83 11.83
C VAL A 27 0.95 2.37 10.41
N LEU A 28 0.66 3.66 10.28
CA LEU A 28 0.54 4.28 8.96
C LEU A 28 1.86 4.22 8.20
N ILE A 29 2.96 4.51 8.88
CA ILE A 29 4.28 4.47 8.25
C ILE A 29 4.60 3.06 7.77
N SER A 30 4.27 2.06 8.58
CA SER A 30 4.52 0.67 8.18
C SER A 30 3.76 0.32 6.91
N TYR A 31 2.52 0.76 6.80
CA TYR A 31 1.72 0.46 5.62
C TYR A 31 2.17 1.26 4.42
N LEU A 32 2.69 2.48 4.64
CA LEU A 32 3.29 3.24 3.55
C LEU A 32 4.52 2.52 3.01
N LYS A 33 5.31 1.92 3.88
CA LYS A 33 6.49 1.17 3.42
C LYS A 33 6.08 -0.05 2.61
N ILE A 34 5.07 -0.77 3.08
CA ILE A 34 4.59 -1.93 2.34
C ILE A 34 4.07 -1.51 0.98
N ALA A 35 3.29 -0.43 0.95
CA ALA A 35 2.75 0.08 -0.31
C ALA A 35 3.85 0.50 -1.25
N GLY A 36 4.86 1.18 -0.72
CA GLY A 36 5.99 1.62 -1.53
C GLY A 36 6.76 0.44 -2.13
N ASP A 37 6.93 -0.61 -1.34
CA ASP A 37 7.62 -1.80 -1.82
C ASP A 37 6.87 -2.44 -2.98
N LYS A 38 5.55 -2.47 -2.92
CA LYS A 38 4.75 -3.04 -4.00
C LYS A 38 4.86 -2.22 -5.28
N ILE A 39 4.90 -0.90 -5.13
CA ILE A 39 5.09 -0.03 -6.29
C ILE A 39 6.46 -0.25 -6.91
N ILE A 40 7.49 -0.31 -6.07
CA ILE A 40 8.86 -0.48 -6.55
C ILE A 40 9.02 -1.81 -7.26
N LYS A 41 8.45 -2.87 -6.72
CA LYS A 41 8.55 -4.17 -7.35
C LYS A 41 7.83 -4.20 -8.69
N ARG A 42 6.75 -3.47 -8.80
CA ARG A 42 6.02 -3.39 -10.06
C ARG A 42 6.77 -2.56 -11.08
N ALA A 43 7.35 -1.44 -10.63
CA ALA A 43 8.03 -0.52 -11.55
C ALA A 43 9.40 -1.03 -11.96
N TYR A 44 10.10 -1.68 -11.02
CA TYR A 44 11.47 -2.12 -11.26
C TYR A 44 11.65 -3.60 -10.88
N PRO A 45 11.00 -4.49 -11.59
CA PRO A 45 11.00 -5.91 -11.21
C PRO A 45 12.37 -6.57 -11.33
N TYR A 46 13.29 -5.94 -12.04
CA TYR A 46 14.60 -6.53 -12.26
C TYR A 46 15.73 -5.77 -11.58
N ASP A 47 15.41 -4.79 -10.73
CA ASP A 47 16.44 -3.96 -10.13
C ASP A 47 16.22 -3.93 -8.62
N ASP A 48 17.04 -4.65 -7.88
CA ASP A 48 16.92 -4.73 -6.44
C ASP A 48 17.50 -3.53 -5.72
N THR A 49 18.14 -2.61 -6.45
CA THR A 49 18.81 -1.49 -5.80
C THR A 49 17.89 -0.29 -5.60
N VAL A 50 16.71 -0.30 -6.22
CA VAL A 50 15.79 0.81 -6.09
C VAL A 50 15.04 0.68 -4.77
N ASP A 51 15.15 1.69 -3.93
CA ASP A 51 14.50 1.66 -2.63
C ASP A 51 13.64 2.88 -2.36
N GLU A 52 13.47 3.73 -3.36
CA GLU A 52 12.61 4.91 -3.22
C GLU A 52 11.51 4.89 -4.25
N VAL A 53 10.31 5.25 -3.80
CA VAL A 53 9.17 5.34 -4.69
C VAL A 53 9.33 6.56 -5.58
N PRO A 54 9.20 6.42 -6.90
CA PRO A 54 9.24 7.59 -7.77
C PRO A 54 8.21 8.63 -7.34
N ARG A 55 8.60 9.89 -7.47
CA ARG A 55 7.77 10.98 -6.98
C ARG A 55 6.34 10.94 -7.53
N ARG A 56 6.20 10.55 -8.77
CA ARG A 56 4.89 10.53 -9.42
C ARG A 56 3.92 9.57 -8.74
N TYR A 57 4.42 8.61 -7.98
CA TYR A 57 3.59 7.60 -7.35
C TYR A 57 3.35 7.88 -5.87
N GLY A 58 3.64 9.08 -5.39
CA GLY A 58 3.45 9.39 -3.98
C GLY A 58 2.01 9.27 -3.52
N VAL A 59 1.08 9.81 -4.30
CA VAL A 59 -0.33 9.72 -3.96
C VAL A 59 -0.82 8.28 -4.08
N LEU A 60 -0.39 7.59 -5.12
CA LEU A 60 -0.76 6.19 -5.30
C LEU A 60 -0.28 5.34 -4.12
N GLN A 61 0.91 5.64 -3.62
CA GLN A 61 1.42 4.94 -2.45
C GLN A 61 0.47 5.08 -1.26
N CYS A 62 -0.05 6.28 -1.06
CA CYS A 62 -1.02 6.51 0.01
C CYS A 62 -2.32 5.76 -0.25
N GLU A 63 -2.76 5.73 -1.49
CA GLU A 63 -3.99 5.01 -1.84
C GLU A 63 -3.86 3.51 -1.58
N ILE A 64 -2.72 2.95 -1.94
CA ILE A 64 -2.47 1.54 -1.71
C ILE A 64 -2.39 1.26 -0.20
N ALA A 65 -1.70 2.14 0.54
CA ALA A 65 -1.62 1.98 1.98
C ALA A 65 -3.01 2.02 2.62
N LEU A 66 -3.86 2.92 2.15
CA LEU A 66 -5.22 3.01 2.66
C LEU A 66 -6.01 1.74 2.36
N TYR A 67 -5.85 1.22 1.14
CA TYR A 67 -6.51 -0.02 0.77
C TYR A 67 -6.10 -1.16 1.71
N LEU A 68 -4.80 -1.26 1.98
CA LEU A 68 -4.30 -2.33 2.84
C LEU A 68 -4.77 -2.16 4.28
N LEU A 69 -4.84 -0.93 4.76
CA LEU A 69 -5.33 -0.65 6.10
C LEU A 69 -6.79 -1.04 6.24
N ASN A 70 -7.58 -0.71 5.25
CA ASN A 70 -9.01 -1.06 5.26
C ASN A 70 -9.21 -2.56 5.13
N LYS A 71 -8.37 -3.21 4.34
CA LYS A 71 -8.46 -4.65 4.17
C LYS A 71 -8.11 -5.36 5.46
N ARG A 72 -7.20 -4.81 6.23
CA ARG A 72 -6.82 -5.39 7.52
C ARG A 72 -8.05 -5.54 8.41
N GLY A 73 -8.88 -4.50 8.46
CA GLY A 73 -10.11 -4.56 9.23
C GLY A 73 -11.09 -5.56 8.66
N ALA A 74 -11.18 -5.60 7.34
CA ALA A 74 -12.08 -6.53 6.67
C ALA A 74 -11.65 -7.97 6.87
N GLU A 75 -10.35 -8.20 6.92
CA GLU A 75 -9.84 -9.54 7.15
C GLU A 75 -10.31 -10.10 8.49
N GLY A 76 -10.32 -9.24 9.50
CA GLY A 76 -10.77 -9.68 10.80
C GLY A 76 -12.19 -10.15 10.77
N GLN A 77 -13.01 -9.57 9.91
CA GLN A 77 -14.40 -9.97 9.78
C GLN A 77 -14.57 -11.18 8.92
N THR A 78 -13.81 -11.26 7.86
CA THR A 78 -14.00 -12.36 6.92
C THR A 78 -13.28 -13.62 7.32
N ALA A 79 -12.48 -13.56 8.35
CA ALA A 79 -11.77 -14.74 8.81
C ALA A 79 -12.72 -15.87 9.11
N HIS A 80 -13.92 -15.55 9.55
CA HIS A 80 -14.87 -16.58 9.88
C HIS A 80 -15.86 -16.85 8.77
N SER A 81 -15.87 -16.05 7.77
CA SER A 81 -16.77 -16.35 6.65
C SER A 81 -16.10 -17.23 5.66
N GLU A 82 -14.97 -17.37 5.95
CA GLU A 82 -14.41 -18.35 5.31
C GLU A 82 -14.07 -18.63 4.15
N ASN A 83 -13.72 -19.00 3.78
CA ASN A 83 -13.54 -20.12 2.98
C ASN A 83 -13.04 -19.65 1.65
N GLY A 84 -13.73 -19.66 0.69
CA GLY A 84 -13.30 -19.23 -0.63
C GLY A 84 -12.75 -17.81 -0.61
N VAL A 85 -13.30 -17.03 0.28
CA VAL A 85 -12.88 -15.65 0.42
C VAL A 85 -11.42 -15.55 0.85
N ASN A 86 -10.99 -16.44 1.69
CA ASN A 86 -9.61 -16.42 2.15
C ASN A 86 -8.64 -16.57 1.01
N ARG A 87 -8.94 -17.43 0.07
CA ARG A 87 -8.07 -17.61 -1.08
C ARG A 87 -7.96 -16.35 -1.89
N THR A 88 -9.04 -15.63 -1.98
CA THR A 88 -9.03 -14.37 -2.70
C THR A 88 -8.07 -13.38 -2.07
N TYR A 89 -8.08 -13.31 -0.75
CA TYR A 89 -7.17 -12.40 -0.08
C TYR A 89 -5.72 -12.79 -0.28
N GLU A 90 -5.43 -14.05 -0.23
CA GLU A 90 -4.07 -14.49 -0.40
C GLU A 90 -3.52 -14.09 -1.75
N ASN A 91 -4.38 -14.11 -2.75
CA ASN A 91 -3.92 -13.83 -4.08
C ASN A 91 -4.02 -12.37 -4.47
N ALA A 92 -4.91 -11.64 -3.84
CA ALA A 92 -5.16 -10.27 -4.26
C ALA A 92 -4.70 -9.30 -3.20
N ASP A 93 -3.42 -9.27 -3.02
CA ASP A 93 -2.80 -8.34 -2.12
C ASP A 93 -3.27 -6.95 -2.39
N VAL A 94 -3.00 -6.46 -3.57
CA VAL A 94 -3.39 -5.12 -4.00
C VAL A 94 -4.06 -5.30 -5.35
N PRO A 95 -5.26 -4.73 -5.53
CA PRO A 95 -5.96 -4.91 -6.80
C PRO A 95 -5.17 -4.36 -7.96
N GLU A 96 -5.26 -5.04 -9.07
CA GLU A 96 -4.61 -4.58 -10.27
C GLU A 96 -5.09 -3.18 -10.67
N SER A 97 -6.33 -2.85 -10.32
CA SER A 97 -6.87 -1.53 -10.64
C SER A 97 -6.05 -0.41 -10.02
N LEU A 98 -5.42 -0.67 -8.88
CA LEU A 98 -4.55 0.32 -8.27
C LEU A 98 -3.15 0.27 -8.85
N LEU A 99 -2.66 -0.92 -9.13
CA LEU A 99 -1.29 -1.08 -9.60
C LEU A 99 -1.10 -0.75 -11.06
N LYS A 100 -2.18 -0.71 -11.84
CA LYS A 100 -2.04 -0.48 -13.27
C LYS A 100 -1.49 0.89 -13.62
N GLU A 101 -1.54 1.83 -12.67
CA GLU A 101 -0.95 3.14 -12.90
C GLU A 101 0.56 3.07 -12.93
N VAL A 102 1.13 2.02 -12.34
CA VAL A 102 2.58 1.91 -12.25
C VAL A 102 3.09 1.32 -13.55
N ILE A 103 3.92 2.09 -14.23
CA ILE A 103 4.51 1.66 -15.49
C ILE A 103 5.80 0.93 -15.20
N THR A 104 5.88 -0.30 -15.68
CA THR A 104 7.07 -1.10 -15.48
C THR A 104 8.23 -0.48 -16.27
N HIS A 105 9.33 -0.26 -15.58
CA HIS A 105 10.52 0.25 -16.21
C HIS A 105 11.25 -0.91 -16.88
N VAL A 106 11.41 -0.81 -18.19
CA VAL A 106 12.08 -1.85 -18.96
C VAL A 106 13.39 -1.30 -19.44
N GLU A 107 14.45 -2.01 -19.10
CA GLU A 107 15.75 -1.60 -19.56
C GLU A 107 15.92 -2.03 -20.99
N VAL A 108 16.13 -1.10 -21.88
CA VAL A 108 16.33 -1.40 -23.29
C VAL A 108 17.81 -1.33 -23.57
N LEU A 109 18.35 -2.40 -24.05
CA LEU A 109 19.77 -2.48 -24.33
C LEU A 109 20.07 -2.28 -25.80
#